data_bf44f7e640bb45efe041bea18545bf1e
#
_entry.id   bf44f7e640bb45efe041bea18545bf1e
#
_cell.length_a   1.000
_cell.length_b   1.000
_cell.length_c   1.000
_cell.angle_alpha   90.00
_cell.angle_beta   90.00
_cell.angle_gamma   90.00
#
_symmetry.space_group_name_H-M   'P 1'
#
loop_
_entity.id
_entity.type
_entity.pdbx_description
1 polymer ?
#
loop_
_entity_poly.entity_id
_entity_poly.type
_entity_poly.pdbx_seq_one_letter_code
_entity_poly.pdbx_strand_id
1 'polypeptide(L)'
;VVVYGIDGYEMLKPSAVTKDCFDESKYTAVQLEANQLVAQADTAYKLLDNENWSIVIPVDAARAAELEAEEYVNVKFLKNQYTSWAKVTVLQNTDGTYVQLDFTNSMITFATERYIDLEILYNREEGLKIPNSAIVEKEFYMIPQDYQVEGSGSKKGGFLKEVYDENGKQSTRYI
;
A
#
# COMPACT_ATOMS: atom_id res chain seq x y z
N VAL A 1 24.90 10.80 9.36
CA VAL A 1 24.05 10.87 10.54
C VAL A 1 24.53 9.85 11.56
N VAL A 2 24.53 10.20 12.85
CA VAL A 2 24.87 9.30 13.95
C VAL A 2 23.57 8.80 14.59
N VAL A 3 23.46 7.49 14.77
CA VAL A 3 22.33 6.84 15.42
C VAL A 3 22.84 6.02 16.61
N TYR A 4 22.20 6.18 17.77
CA TYR A 4 22.58 5.52 19.00
C TYR A 4 21.75 4.26 19.28
N GLY A 5 20.79 3.91 18.41
CA GLY A 5 20.08 2.65 18.48
C GLY A 5 20.87 1.56 17.75
N ILE A 6 21.13 0.45 18.41
CA ILE A 6 21.80 -0.72 17.89
C ILE A 6 20.97 -1.98 18.13
N ASP A 7 20.99 -2.93 17.20
CA ASP A 7 20.14 -4.12 17.27
C ASP A 7 20.88 -5.41 16.89
N GLY A 8 22.19 -5.32 16.62
CA GLY A 8 23.02 -6.44 16.21
C GLY A 8 22.89 -6.82 14.74
N TYR A 9 22.03 -6.14 13.97
CA TYR A 9 21.86 -6.39 12.53
C TYR A 9 22.54 -5.34 11.64
N GLU A 10 23.43 -4.52 12.19
CA GLU A 10 24.09 -3.42 11.47
C GLU A 10 24.89 -3.88 10.26
N MET A 11 25.41 -5.13 10.32
CA MET A 11 26.20 -5.74 9.26
C MET A 11 25.41 -6.74 8.42
N LEU A 12 24.11 -6.90 8.67
CA LEU A 12 23.26 -7.82 7.91
C LEU A 12 23.12 -7.35 6.46
N LYS A 13 23.52 -8.23 5.55
CA LYS A 13 23.36 -7.99 4.10
C LYS A 13 22.04 -8.61 3.62
N PRO A 14 21.38 -8.04 2.60
CA PRO A 14 20.15 -8.59 2.04
C PRO A 14 20.25 -10.08 1.65
N SER A 15 21.40 -10.50 1.12
CA SER A 15 21.66 -11.90 0.75
C SER A 15 21.79 -12.87 1.93
N ALA A 16 21.92 -12.35 3.15
CA ALA A 16 22.02 -13.15 4.37
C ALA A 16 20.73 -13.13 5.21
N VAL A 17 19.68 -12.48 4.72
CA VAL A 17 18.36 -12.45 5.38
C VAL A 17 17.73 -13.84 5.30
N THR A 18 17.17 -14.29 6.43
CA THR A 18 16.45 -15.56 6.58
C THR A 18 15.10 -15.32 7.23
N LYS A 19 14.23 -16.33 7.28
CA LYS A 19 12.93 -16.27 7.96
C LYS A 19 13.02 -15.83 9.41
N ASP A 20 14.10 -16.22 10.10
CA ASP A 20 14.32 -15.84 11.50
C ASP A 20 14.46 -14.32 11.67
N CYS A 21 14.93 -13.60 10.65
CA CYS A 21 15.04 -12.15 10.68
C CYS A 21 13.68 -11.42 10.74
N PHE A 22 12.57 -12.12 10.47
CA PHE A 22 11.21 -11.57 10.51
C PHE A 22 10.45 -11.96 11.78
N ASP A 23 11.11 -12.65 12.71
CA ASP A 23 10.52 -12.99 14.00
C ASP A 23 10.76 -11.85 15.00
N GLU A 24 9.80 -10.92 15.06
CA GLU A 24 9.87 -9.76 15.94
C GLU A 24 9.97 -10.15 17.42
N SER A 25 9.53 -11.35 17.82
CA SER A 25 9.64 -11.83 19.19
C SER A 25 11.09 -12.05 19.64
N LYS A 26 12.00 -12.25 18.70
CA LYS A 26 13.44 -12.41 18.93
C LYS A 26 14.22 -11.09 18.81
N TYR A 27 13.56 -10.04 18.38
CA TYR A 27 14.19 -8.76 18.16
C TYR A 27 14.42 -8.01 19.46
N THR A 28 15.62 -7.48 19.64
CA THR A 28 15.98 -6.63 20.76
C THR A 28 16.87 -5.50 20.28
N ALA A 29 16.44 -4.28 20.52
CA ALA A 29 17.23 -3.08 20.28
C ALA A 29 17.76 -2.52 21.58
N VAL A 30 18.98 -2.00 21.55
CA VAL A 30 19.61 -1.30 22.65
C VAL A 30 19.77 0.16 22.27
N GLN A 31 19.22 1.04 23.08
CA GLN A 31 19.45 2.47 22.96
C GLN A 31 20.66 2.86 23.80
N LEU A 32 21.73 3.33 23.14
CA LEU A 32 22.92 3.79 23.81
C LEU A 32 22.67 5.19 24.41
N GLU A 33 23.05 5.37 25.67
CA GLU A 33 22.84 6.62 26.38
C GLU A 33 24.14 7.46 26.44
N ALA A 34 23.98 8.78 26.52
CA ALA A 34 25.11 9.67 26.72
C ALA A 34 25.78 9.39 28.07
N ASN A 35 27.13 9.43 28.09
CA ASN A 35 27.96 9.13 29.26
C ASN A 35 27.92 7.67 29.77
N GLN A 36 27.39 6.74 28.97
CA GLN A 36 27.50 5.32 29.28
C GLN A 36 28.96 4.86 29.09
N LEU A 37 29.45 4.04 30.01
CA LEU A 37 30.73 3.37 29.83
C LEU A 37 30.62 2.28 28.80
N VAL A 38 31.46 2.31 27.80
CA VAL A 38 31.53 1.32 26.71
C VAL A 38 32.80 0.50 26.90
N ALA A 39 32.71 -0.81 26.88
CA ALA A 39 33.87 -1.68 26.94
C ALA A 39 34.61 -1.69 25.60
N GLN A 40 35.82 -2.19 25.61
CA GLN A 40 36.59 -2.36 24.37
C GLN A 40 35.85 -3.34 23.44
N ALA A 41 35.67 -2.95 22.19
CA ALA A 41 34.93 -3.67 21.13
C ALA A 41 33.40 -3.60 21.19
N ASP A 42 32.80 -2.92 22.18
CA ASP A 42 31.38 -2.63 22.12
C ASP A 42 31.05 -1.58 21.07
N THR A 43 29.85 -1.65 20.52
CA THR A 43 29.35 -0.66 19.58
C THR A 43 28.97 0.62 20.32
N ALA A 44 29.58 1.74 19.96
CA ALA A 44 29.32 3.03 20.57
C ALA A 44 28.25 3.86 19.81
N TYR A 45 28.14 3.67 18.52
CA TYR A 45 27.11 4.31 17.67
C TYR A 45 27.10 3.64 16.28
N LYS A 46 26.05 3.90 15.52
CA LYS A 46 25.92 3.57 14.10
C LYS A 46 26.10 4.83 13.27
N LEU A 47 26.99 4.81 12.29
CA LEU A 47 27.22 5.91 11.35
C LEU A 47 26.53 5.61 10.01
N LEU A 48 25.69 6.52 9.57
CA LEU A 48 25.04 6.50 8.28
C LEU A 48 25.68 7.57 7.40
N ASP A 49 26.34 7.18 6.34
CA ASP A 49 27.19 8.03 5.49
C ASP A 49 26.55 8.41 4.17
N ASN A 50 25.44 7.77 3.79
CA ASN A 50 24.69 8.03 2.57
C ASN A 50 23.19 7.80 2.76
N GLU A 51 22.40 8.05 1.71
CA GLU A 51 20.92 7.88 1.71
C GLU A 51 20.48 6.54 1.10
N ASN A 52 21.42 5.63 0.77
CA ASN A 52 21.08 4.34 0.20
C ASN A 52 20.70 3.35 1.31
N TRP A 53 19.57 2.74 1.17
CA TRP A 53 19.08 1.73 2.11
C TRP A 53 18.13 0.76 1.41
N SER A 54 17.87 -0.38 2.04
CA SER A 54 17.05 -1.43 1.45
C SER A 54 16.09 -2.01 2.48
N ILE A 55 14.92 -2.41 1.98
CA ILE A 55 13.98 -3.24 2.72
C ILE A 55 13.95 -4.61 2.04
N VAL A 56 13.96 -5.68 2.83
CA VAL A 56 13.78 -7.04 2.33
C VAL A 56 12.44 -7.56 2.82
N ILE A 57 11.64 -8.12 1.90
CA ILE A 57 10.34 -8.71 2.20
C ILE A 57 10.31 -10.18 1.77
N PRO A 58 9.72 -11.07 2.57
CA PRO A 58 9.49 -12.46 2.17
C PRO A 58 8.31 -12.50 1.17
N VAL A 59 8.47 -13.25 0.09
CA VAL A 59 7.45 -13.41 -0.94
C VAL A 59 7.41 -14.84 -1.45
N ASP A 60 6.30 -15.26 -2.04
CA ASP A 60 6.27 -16.48 -2.84
C ASP A 60 6.87 -16.26 -4.23
N ALA A 61 7.13 -17.35 -4.93
CA ALA A 61 7.78 -17.30 -6.25
C ALA A 61 6.93 -16.58 -7.32
N ALA A 62 5.60 -16.66 -7.24
CA ALA A 62 4.71 -16.00 -8.18
C ALA A 62 4.78 -14.47 -7.99
N ARG A 63 4.73 -14.04 -6.74
CA ARG A 63 4.85 -12.62 -6.38
C ARG A 63 6.22 -12.05 -6.69
N ALA A 64 7.27 -12.82 -6.47
CA ALA A 64 8.62 -12.42 -6.84
C ALA A 64 8.73 -12.14 -8.35
N ALA A 65 8.20 -13.03 -9.20
CA ALA A 65 8.21 -12.86 -10.64
C ALA A 65 7.39 -11.63 -11.11
N GLU A 66 6.24 -11.37 -10.47
CA GLU A 66 5.45 -10.17 -10.76
C GLU A 66 6.23 -8.89 -10.43
N LEU A 67 6.87 -8.84 -9.28
CA LEU A 67 7.64 -7.67 -8.83
C LEU A 67 8.90 -7.47 -9.66
N GLU A 68 9.58 -8.54 -10.05
CA GLU A 68 10.78 -8.48 -10.90
C GLU A 68 10.48 -7.86 -12.27
N ALA A 69 9.29 -8.14 -12.83
CA ALA A 69 8.86 -7.59 -14.12
C ALA A 69 8.65 -6.07 -14.10
N GLU A 70 8.39 -5.49 -12.94
CA GLU A 70 8.15 -4.03 -12.79
C GLU A 70 9.45 -3.21 -12.71
N GLU A 71 10.62 -3.83 -12.43
CA GLU A 71 11.91 -3.18 -12.19
C GLU A 71 11.89 -2.12 -11.05
N TYR A 72 10.88 -1.25 -11.05
CA TYR A 72 10.62 -0.24 -10.00
C TYR A 72 9.18 -0.31 -9.54
N VAL A 73 8.99 -0.18 -8.23
CA VAL A 73 7.65 -0.13 -7.61
C VAL A 73 7.49 1.11 -6.75
N ASN A 74 6.28 1.62 -6.67
CA ASN A 74 5.95 2.69 -5.75
C ASN A 74 5.53 2.09 -4.41
N VAL A 75 6.24 2.46 -3.35
CA VAL A 75 6.04 1.96 -1.99
C VAL A 75 5.48 3.07 -1.12
N LYS A 76 4.40 2.77 -0.42
CA LYS A 76 3.79 3.63 0.58
C LYS A 76 4.13 3.13 1.98
N PHE A 77 4.73 3.98 2.79
CA PHE A 77 5.04 3.69 4.20
C PHE A 77 3.85 4.02 5.07
N LEU A 78 3.34 3.04 5.81
CA LEU A 78 2.09 3.21 6.58
C LEU A 78 2.26 4.15 7.79
N LYS A 79 3.47 4.22 8.34
CA LYS A 79 3.79 5.08 9.50
C LYS A 79 3.50 6.56 9.25
N ASN A 80 3.84 7.08 8.07
CA ASN A 80 3.77 8.52 7.75
C ASN A 80 3.06 8.82 6.43
N GLN A 81 2.48 7.80 5.79
CA GLN A 81 1.79 7.89 4.49
C GLN A 81 2.67 8.42 3.34
N TYR A 82 3.97 8.47 3.54
CA TYR A 82 4.94 8.87 2.51
C TYR A 82 5.06 7.78 1.45
N THR A 83 5.27 8.20 0.19
CA THR A 83 5.49 7.28 -0.93
C THR A 83 6.86 7.52 -1.55
N SER A 84 7.53 6.44 -1.92
CA SER A 84 8.81 6.50 -2.63
C SER A 84 8.93 5.38 -3.65
N TRP A 85 9.66 5.64 -4.71
CA TRP A 85 10.03 4.61 -5.67
C TRP A 85 11.19 3.77 -5.15
N ALA A 86 11.08 2.47 -5.32
CA ALA A 86 12.11 1.51 -4.98
C ALA A 86 12.49 0.67 -6.21
N LYS A 87 13.78 0.42 -6.38
CA LYS A 87 14.25 -0.56 -7.34
C LYS A 87 14.04 -1.97 -6.77
N VAL A 88 13.53 -2.86 -7.60
CA VAL A 88 13.27 -4.25 -7.23
C VAL A 88 14.45 -5.15 -7.56
N THR A 89 14.82 -6.01 -6.63
CA THR A 89 15.78 -7.10 -6.86
C THR A 89 15.28 -8.38 -6.19
N VAL A 90 15.14 -9.45 -6.95
CA VAL A 90 14.74 -10.76 -6.39
C VAL A 90 15.96 -11.46 -5.82
N LEU A 91 15.83 -11.97 -4.61
CA LEU A 91 16.85 -12.73 -3.89
C LEU A 91 16.38 -14.16 -3.66
N GLN A 92 17.25 -15.12 -3.95
CA GLN A 92 17.09 -16.52 -3.61
C GLN A 92 18.06 -16.84 -2.46
N ASN A 93 17.57 -16.76 -1.24
CA ASN A 93 18.36 -17.06 -0.05
C ASN A 93 18.21 -18.54 0.34
N THR A 94 18.91 -18.97 1.38
CA THR A 94 19.00 -20.39 1.76
C THR A 94 17.66 -21.04 2.14
N ASP A 95 16.68 -20.24 2.58
CA ASP A 95 15.42 -20.71 3.18
C ASP A 95 14.17 -20.13 2.48
N GLY A 96 14.33 -19.36 1.40
CA GLY A 96 13.19 -18.84 0.66
C GLY A 96 13.51 -17.78 -0.37
N THR A 97 12.45 -17.31 -1.00
CA THR A 97 12.47 -16.21 -1.97
C THR A 97 12.13 -14.90 -1.26
N TYR A 98 12.92 -13.89 -1.55
CA TYR A 98 12.76 -12.55 -0.98
C TYR A 98 12.83 -11.51 -2.08
N VAL A 99 12.26 -10.35 -1.83
CA VAL A 99 12.41 -9.17 -2.68
C VAL A 99 13.10 -8.09 -1.86
N GLN A 100 14.18 -7.57 -2.41
CA GLN A 100 14.88 -6.39 -1.94
C GLN A 100 14.31 -5.17 -2.66
N LEU A 101 13.93 -4.17 -1.89
CA LEU A 101 13.48 -2.87 -2.34
C LEU A 101 14.54 -1.84 -1.99
N ASP A 102 15.21 -1.28 -3.00
CA ASP A 102 16.30 -0.33 -2.81
C ASP A 102 15.79 1.11 -2.96
N PHE A 103 16.13 1.92 -1.97
CA PHE A 103 15.80 3.34 -1.89
C PHE A 103 17.06 4.20 -1.89
N THR A 104 16.95 5.43 -2.40
CA THR A 104 18.03 6.41 -2.46
C THR A 104 17.69 7.70 -1.73
N ASN A 105 16.63 7.70 -0.92
CA ASN A 105 16.16 8.87 -0.19
C ASN A 105 15.49 8.46 1.13
N SER A 106 15.23 9.46 1.99
CA SER A 106 14.44 9.32 3.22
C SER A 106 14.99 8.32 4.24
N MET A 107 16.22 7.84 4.11
CA MET A 107 16.85 6.89 5.00
C MET A 107 16.80 7.36 6.46
N ILE A 108 17.03 8.65 6.71
CA ILE A 108 17.04 9.23 8.06
C ILE A 108 15.70 9.06 8.80
N THR A 109 14.58 9.05 8.06
CA THR A 109 13.24 8.89 8.63
C THR A 109 13.03 7.51 9.23
N PHE A 110 13.72 6.50 8.68
CA PHE A 110 13.58 5.09 9.05
C PHE A 110 14.85 4.50 9.68
N ALA A 111 15.84 5.33 9.94
CA ALA A 111 17.17 4.90 10.40
C ALA A 111 17.18 4.12 11.73
N THR A 112 16.17 4.29 12.56
CA THR A 112 15.97 3.61 13.84
C THR A 112 14.97 2.47 13.78
N GLU A 113 14.30 2.27 12.63
CA GLU A 113 13.31 1.22 12.45
C GLU A 113 13.99 -0.04 11.89
N ARG A 114 13.62 -1.20 12.40
CA ARG A 114 14.03 -2.49 11.81
C ARG A 114 12.90 -3.09 10.99
N TYR A 115 11.69 -2.98 11.48
CA TYR A 115 10.48 -3.43 10.81
C TYR A 115 9.66 -2.23 10.38
N ILE A 116 9.23 -2.24 9.14
CA ILE A 116 8.51 -1.11 8.54
C ILE A 116 7.29 -1.66 7.81
N ASP A 117 6.12 -1.22 8.23
CA ASP A 117 4.87 -1.53 7.55
C ASP A 117 4.76 -0.74 6.26
N LEU A 118 4.60 -1.44 5.15
CA LEU A 118 4.53 -0.85 3.82
C LEU A 118 3.43 -1.46 2.95
N GLU A 119 3.02 -0.71 1.95
CA GLU A 119 2.11 -1.12 0.90
C GLU A 119 2.77 -0.90 -0.46
N ILE A 120 2.80 -1.91 -1.33
CA ILE A 120 3.28 -1.77 -2.71
C ILE A 120 2.09 -1.33 -3.55
N LEU A 121 2.20 -0.13 -4.15
CA LEU A 121 1.16 0.44 -4.98
C LEU A 121 1.34 -0.03 -6.43
N TYR A 122 0.37 -0.78 -6.91
CA TYR A 122 0.32 -1.24 -8.29
C TYR A 122 -0.50 -0.26 -9.13
N ASN A 123 0.16 0.48 -9.98
CA ASN A 123 -0.52 1.28 -11.00
C ASN A 123 -0.84 0.40 -12.23
N ARG A 124 -1.73 -0.58 -12.06
CA ARG A 124 -2.11 -1.47 -13.17
C ARG A 124 -3.19 -0.90 -14.09
N GLU A 125 -3.82 0.19 -13.72
CA GLU A 125 -4.89 0.79 -14.50
C GLU A 125 -4.67 2.29 -14.65
N GLU A 126 -4.50 2.74 -15.88
CA GLU A 126 -4.67 4.15 -16.23
C GLU A 126 -6.17 4.46 -16.23
N GLY A 127 -6.64 5.16 -15.23
CA GLY A 127 -8.03 5.59 -15.09
C GLY A 127 -8.17 7.12 -15.13
N LEU A 128 -9.33 7.58 -15.58
CA LEU A 128 -9.67 9.00 -15.45
C LEU A 128 -9.84 9.36 -13.97
N LYS A 129 -9.10 10.36 -13.53
CA LYS A 129 -9.21 10.89 -12.16
C LYS A 129 -10.46 11.75 -12.06
N ILE A 130 -11.44 11.30 -11.28
CA ILE A 130 -12.66 12.08 -10.99
C ILE A 130 -12.64 12.57 -9.55
N PRO A 131 -13.10 13.79 -9.27
CA PRO A 131 -13.22 14.27 -7.90
C PRO A 131 -14.31 13.49 -7.14
N ASN A 132 -14.14 13.28 -5.85
CA ASN A 132 -15.14 12.59 -5.02
C ASN A 132 -16.52 13.26 -5.05
N SER A 133 -16.56 14.58 -5.24
CA SER A 133 -17.80 15.34 -5.41
C SER A 133 -18.60 15.01 -6.69
N ALA A 134 -17.99 14.31 -7.65
CA ALA A 134 -18.67 13.83 -8.86
C ALA A 134 -19.32 12.45 -8.65
N ILE A 135 -19.05 11.79 -7.53
CA ILE A 135 -19.68 10.52 -7.18
C ILE A 135 -21.00 10.85 -6.50
N VAL A 136 -22.10 10.47 -7.12
CA VAL A 136 -23.45 10.64 -6.57
C VAL A 136 -24.12 9.28 -6.46
N GLU A 137 -24.73 9.02 -5.32
CA GLU A 137 -25.60 7.88 -5.15
C GLU A 137 -26.99 8.22 -5.71
N LYS A 138 -27.54 7.35 -6.53
CA LYS A 138 -28.91 7.44 -7.03
C LYS A 138 -29.60 6.12 -6.83
N GLU A 139 -30.77 6.18 -6.29
CA GLU A 139 -31.65 5.02 -6.22
C GLU A 139 -32.38 4.83 -7.57
N PHE A 140 -32.37 3.61 -8.07
CA PHE A 140 -33.06 3.22 -9.29
C PHE A 140 -34.02 2.08 -8.97
N TYR A 141 -35.22 2.14 -9.55
CA TYR A 141 -36.14 1.02 -9.52
C TYR A 141 -35.83 0.07 -10.68
N MET A 142 -35.66 -1.21 -10.40
CA MET A 142 -35.60 -2.23 -11.43
C MET A 142 -37.05 -2.61 -11.79
N ILE A 143 -37.49 -2.25 -12.97
CA ILE A 143 -38.84 -2.54 -13.49
C ILE A 143 -38.68 -3.56 -14.60
N PRO A 144 -39.40 -4.73 -14.56
CA PRO A 144 -39.39 -5.69 -15.65
C PRO A 144 -39.83 -5.04 -16.94
N GLN A 145 -39.23 -5.41 -18.05
CA GLN A 145 -39.50 -4.87 -19.37
C GLN A 145 -40.98 -5.04 -19.82
N ASP A 146 -41.63 -6.06 -19.32
CA ASP A 146 -43.06 -6.37 -19.62
C ASP A 146 -44.01 -5.24 -19.16
N TYR A 147 -43.59 -4.37 -18.24
CA TYR A 147 -44.37 -3.19 -17.80
C TYR A 147 -44.09 -1.94 -18.64
N GLN A 148 -43.24 -2.06 -19.66
CA GLN A 148 -42.96 -0.94 -20.57
C GLN A 148 -44.16 -0.76 -21.51
N VAL A 149 -44.64 0.48 -21.64
CA VAL A 149 -45.75 0.82 -22.52
C VAL A 149 -45.29 1.84 -23.58
N GLU A 150 -45.88 1.78 -24.77
CA GLU A 150 -45.65 2.76 -25.80
C GLU A 150 -46.38 4.06 -25.45
N GLY A 151 -45.64 5.17 -25.38
CA GLY A 151 -46.24 6.50 -25.14
C GLY A 151 -46.92 7.04 -26.39
N SER A 152 -48.05 7.68 -26.22
CA SER A 152 -48.78 8.35 -27.31
C SER A 152 -47.89 9.43 -27.95
N GLY A 153 -47.48 9.22 -29.21
CA GLY A 153 -46.71 10.17 -29.98
C GLY A 153 -45.20 10.11 -29.83
N SER A 154 -44.64 9.22 -29.03
CA SER A 154 -43.21 9.00 -28.86
C SER A 154 -42.79 7.61 -29.32
N LYS A 155 -41.70 7.51 -30.08
CA LYS A 155 -41.11 6.23 -30.49
C LYS A 155 -40.31 5.52 -29.37
N LYS A 156 -40.25 6.09 -28.18
CA LYS A 156 -39.54 5.53 -27.03
C LYS A 156 -40.54 4.98 -26.02
N GLY A 157 -40.36 3.74 -25.63
CA GLY A 157 -41.12 3.14 -24.54
C GLY A 157 -40.85 3.83 -23.21
N GLY A 158 -41.84 3.84 -22.32
CA GLY A 158 -41.76 4.37 -20.97
C GLY A 158 -42.61 3.58 -20.00
N PHE A 159 -42.83 4.09 -18.82
CA PHE A 159 -43.62 3.43 -17.78
C PHE A 159 -44.77 4.33 -17.32
N LEU A 160 -45.89 3.73 -16.93
CA LEU A 160 -47.00 4.43 -16.30
C LEU A 160 -46.80 4.41 -14.76
N LYS A 161 -46.74 5.59 -14.15
CA LYS A 161 -46.68 5.78 -12.70
C LYS A 161 -48.01 6.32 -12.18
N GLU A 162 -48.56 5.67 -11.19
CA GLU A 162 -49.67 6.21 -10.44
C GLU A 162 -49.19 7.32 -9.52
N VAL A 163 -49.88 8.47 -9.57
CA VAL A 163 -49.56 9.64 -8.75
C VAL A 163 -50.84 10.06 -8.06
N TYR A 164 -50.77 10.37 -6.77
CA TYR A 164 -51.87 10.86 -5.97
C TYR A 164 -51.66 12.37 -5.74
N ASP A 165 -52.71 13.15 -5.93
CA ASP A 165 -52.70 14.58 -5.60
C ASP A 165 -52.93 14.82 -4.09
N GLU A 166 -52.83 16.07 -3.66
CA GLU A 166 -53.03 16.45 -2.24
C GLU A 166 -54.41 16.11 -1.69
N ASN A 167 -55.40 15.85 -2.55
CA ASN A 167 -56.75 15.46 -2.19
C ASN A 167 -56.95 13.92 -2.28
N GLY A 168 -55.90 13.16 -2.54
CA GLY A 168 -55.95 11.71 -2.64
C GLY A 168 -56.52 11.20 -3.96
N LYS A 169 -56.67 12.07 -4.97
CA LYS A 169 -57.16 11.66 -6.28
C LYS A 169 -56.03 11.00 -7.09
N GLN A 170 -56.29 9.77 -7.50
CA GLN A 170 -55.38 8.99 -8.32
C GLN A 170 -55.35 9.51 -9.76
N SER A 171 -54.15 9.64 -10.32
CA SER A 171 -53.91 9.91 -11.72
C SER A 171 -52.71 9.07 -12.21
N THR A 172 -52.65 8.84 -13.51
CA THR A 172 -51.54 8.10 -14.12
C THR A 172 -50.67 9.06 -14.92
N ARG A 173 -49.38 9.02 -14.68
CA ARG A 173 -48.41 9.83 -15.40
C ARG A 173 -47.43 8.91 -16.14
N TYR A 174 -47.12 9.27 -17.37
CA TYR A 174 -46.10 8.65 -18.18
C TYR A 174 -44.71 9.18 -17.81
N ILE A 175 -43.74 8.30 -17.57
CA ILE A 175 -42.36 8.62 -17.22
C ILE A 175 -41.37 7.86 -18.10
#